data_4ddf978d9c6fda6e093d3fb8ca42a3ca
#
_entry.id   4ddf978d9c6fda6e093d3fb8ca42a3ca
#
_cell.length_a   1.000
_cell.length_b   1.000
_cell.length_c   1.000
_cell.angle_alpha   90.00
_cell.angle_beta   90.00
_cell.angle_gamma   90.00
#
_symmetry.space_group_name_H-M   'P 1'
#
loop_
_entity.id
_entity.type
_entity.pdbx_description
1 polymer ?
#
loop_
_entity_poly.entity_id
_entity_poly.type
_entity_poly.pdbx_seq_one_letter_code
_entity_poly.pdbx_strand_id
1 'polypeptide(L)'
;MNVLNKGNLGRRILKRLLSLIIVVWGVVTLSFCLQVFTGTDPAEMIVRKNSLFATEEQIQTVREQLGLDAPFHERYIDYIKGVATGDLGTAITNRQPVIENIKDALPVTCTMIIMAMAWVILFTVILSAISVIRKNGIFDNVTRIVCIIGICVPSFWLALILLTAFAVNIPIFSVIADGSIKSLILPSIAMAVPIICISTRVLRASVLNELKS
;
A
#
# COMPACT_ATOMS: atom_id res chain seq x y z
N MET A 1 -37.99 -2.72 17.67
CA MET A 1 -36.88 -3.60 18.17
C MET A 1 -36.81 -4.77 17.20
N ASN A 2 -35.94 -4.66 16.17
CA ASN A 2 -35.91 -5.60 15.04
C ASN A 2 -35.12 -6.85 15.44
N VAL A 3 -35.80 -7.98 15.51
CA VAL A 3 -35.22 -9.32 15.61
C VAL A 3 -34.34 -9.54 14.37
N LEU A 4 -33.03 -9.46 14.53
CA LEU A 4 -32.06 -9.78 13.49
C LEU A 4 -32.29 -11.23 13.05
N ASN A 5 -32.89 -11.41 11.89
CA ASN A 5 -33.16 -12.68 11.25
C ASN A 5 -31.85 -13.44 11.01
N LYS A 6 -31.46 -14.33 11.93
CA LYS A 6 -30.25 -15.14 11.91
C LYS A 6 -30.03 -15.92 10.59
N GLY A 7 -31.13 -16.30 9.91
CA GLY A 7 -31.05 -16.99 8.61
C GLY A 7 -30.48 -16.13 7.47
N ASN A 8 -30.63 -14.81 7.52
CA ASN A 8 -30.10 -13.91 6.51
C ASN A 8 -28.62 -13.57 6.71
N LEU A 9 -28.09 -13.68 7.93
CA LEU A 9 -26.70 -13.36 8.22
C LEU A 9 -25.75 -14.40 7.61
N GLY A 10 -26.01 -15.69 7.81
CA GLY A 10 -25.20 -16.77 7.22
C GLY A 10 -25.17 -16.71 5.70
N ARG A 11 -26.32 -16.47 5.05
CA ARG A 11 -26.41 -16.30 3.60
C ARG A 11 -25.65 -15.08 3.09
N ARG A 12 -25.65 -13.97 3.86
CA ARG A 12 -24.87 -12.76 3.52
C ARG A 12 -23.38 -12.98 3.65
N ILE A 13 -22.95 -13.67 4.72
CA ILE A 13 -21.52 -14.04 4.92
C ILE A 13 -21.08 -14.96 3.79
N LEU A 14 -21.83 -16.01 3.48
CA LEU A 14 -21.49 -16.94 2.39
C LEU A 14 -21.38 -16.22 1.04
N LYS A 15 -22.32 -15.34 0.71
CA LYS A 15 -22.25 -14.55 -0.52
C LYS A 15 -21.00 -13.67 -0.57
N ARG A 16 -20.62 -13.05 0.56
CA ARG A 16 -19.40 -12.21 0.63
C ARG A 16 -18.14 -13.05 0.48
N LEU A 17 -18.09 -14.24 1.10
CA LEU A 17 -16.98 -15.17 0.95
C LEU A 17 -16.84 -15.66 -0.50
N LEU A 18 -17.95 -16.04 -1.14
CA LEU A 18 -17.95 -16.42 -2.56
C LEU A 18 -17.49 -15.26 -3.45
N SER A 19 -17.97 -14.06 -3.20
CA SER A 19 -17.52 -12.87 -3.93
C SER A 19 -16.04 -12.62 -3.74
N LEU A 20 -15.51 -12.79 -2.51
CA LEU A 20 -14.08 -12.64 -2.22
C LEU A 20 -13.25 -13.67 -3.02
N ILE A 21 -13.66 -14.93 -3.01
CA ILE A 21 -12.97 -16.00 -3.76
C ILE A 21 -12.95 -15.68 -5.26
N ILE A 22 -14.10 -15.25 -5.83
CA ILE A 22 -14.17 -14.89 -7.25
C ILE A 22 -13.25 -13.70 -7.57
N VAL A 23 -13.22 -12.68 -6.72
CA VAL A 23 -12.35 -11.50 -6.92
C VAL A 23 -10.88 -11.91 -6.83
N VAL A 24 -10.50 -12.67 -5.80
CA VAL A 24 -9.12 -13.14 -5.65
C VAL A 24 -8.70 -13.99 -6.85
N TRP A 25 -9.54 -14.95 -7.25
CA TRP A 25 -9.29 -15.76 -8.45
C TRP A 25 -9.15 -14.90 -9.70
N GLY A 26 -10.03 -13.92 -9.91
CA GLY A 26 -9.96 -13.00 -11.04
C GLY A 26 -8.67 -12.17 -11.06
N VAL A 27 -8.24 -11.65 -9.91
CA VAL A 27 -6.98 -10.89 -9.79
C VAL A 27 -5.77 -11.79 -10.09
N VAL A 28 -5.74 -13.00 -9.52
CA VAL A 28 -4.67 -13.98 -9.73
C VAL A 28 -4.59 -14.38 -11.21
N THR A 29 -5.72 -14.66 -11.84
CA THR A 29 -5.80 -14.99 -13.28
C THR A 29 -5.33 -13.82 -14.14
N LEU A 30 -5.80 -12.60 -13.85
CA LEU A 30 -5.40 -11.41 -14.58
C LEU A 30 -3.88 -11.15 -14.45
N SER A 31 -3.33 -11.31 -13.26
CA SER A 31 -1.88 -11.16 -13.01
C SER A 31 -1.07 -12.17 -13.82
N PHE A 32 -1.49 -13.43 -13.86
CA PHE A 32 -0.86 -14.47 -14.68
C PHE A 32 -0.94 -14.14 -16.17
N CYS A 33 -2.12 -13.76 -16.65
CA CYS A 33 -2.30 -13.37 -18.06
C CYS A 33 -1.42 -12.18 -18.44
N LEU A 34 -1.38 -11.13 -17.59
CA LEU A 34 -0.53 -9.98 -17.84
C LEU A 34 0.95 -10.37 -17.91
N GLN A 35 1.43 -11.24 -17.03
CA GLN A 35 2.80 -11.73 -17.06
C GLN A 35 3.11 -12.44 -18.38
N VAL A 36 2.20 -13.28 -18.89
CA VAL A 36 2.41 -14.02 -20.13
C VAL A 36 2.29 -13.11 -21.36
N PHE A 37 1.32 -12.19 -21.37
CA PHE A 37 1.05 -11.34 -22.54
C PHE A 37 1.99 -10.13 -22.66
N THR A 38 2.73 -9.75 -21.61
CA THR A 38 3.74 -8.67 -21.70
C THR A 38 4.91 -9.01 -22.62
N GLY A 39 5.02 -10.27 -23.07
CA GLY A 39 6.09 -10.71 -23.96
C GLY A 39 7.49 -10.67 -23.35
N THR A 40 7.58 -10.35 -22.05
CA THR A 40 8.86 -10.32 -21.34
C THR A 40 9.19 -11.72 -20.84
N ASP A 41 10.30 -12.28 -21.29
CA ASP A 41 10.77 -13.58 -20.83
C ASP A 41 11.42 -13.47 -19.45
N PRO A 42 10.82 -14.07 -18.40
CA PRO A 42 11.41 -14.05 -17.07
C PRO A 42 12.83 -14.66 -17.02
N ALA A 43 13.10 -15.69 -17.83
CA ALA A 43 14.41 -16.31 -17.90
C ALA A 43 15.48 -15.35 -18.43
N GLU A 44 15.16 -14.64 -19.51
CA GLU A 44 16.03 -13.60 -20.06
C GLU A 44 16.29 -12.48 -19.07
N MET A 45 15.26 -11.99 -18.36
CA MET A 45 15.42 -10.96 -17.33
C MET A 45 16.36 -11.40 -16.21
N ILE A 46 16.24 -12.65 -15.76
CA ILE A 46 17.06 -13.21 -14.69
C ILE A 46 18.52 -13.34 -15.13
N VAL A 47 18.77 -13.84 -16.32
CA VAL A 47 20.15 -14.04 -16.84
C VAL A 47 20.83 -12.70 -17.11
N ARG A 48 20.15 -11.78 -17.81
CA ARG A 48 20.69 -10.44 -18.14
C ARG A 48 20.96 -9.57 -16.92
N LYS A 49 20.19 -9.76 -15.83
CA LYS A 49 20.45 -9.05 -14.58
C LYS A 49 21.76 -9.47 -13.91
N ASN A 50 22.18 -10.72 -14.10
CA ASN A 50 23.36 -11.29 -13.45
C ASN A 50 24.61 -11.34 -14.35
N SER A 51 24.44 -11.19 -15.65
CA SER A 51 25.53 -11.24 -16.63
C SER A 51 25.28 -10.26 -17.75
N LEU A 52 26.28 -9.40 -18.01
CA LEU A 52 26.26 -8.49 -19.18
C LEU A 52 26.37 -9.26 -20.51
N PHE A 53 26.88 -10.49 -20.46
CA PHE A 53 27.07 -11.38 -21.61
C PHE A 53 26.18 -12.64 -21.42
N ALA A 54 24.87 -12.45 -21.44
CA ALA A 54 23.92 -13.55 -21.38
C ALA A 54 23.99 -14.36 -22.66
N THR A 55 24.26 -15.67 -22.57
CA THR A 55 24.19 -16.58 -23.70
C THR A 55 22.81 -17.20 -23.82
N GLU A 56 22.37 -17.57 -25.05
CA GLU A 56 21.09 -18.25 -25.28
C GLU A 56 20.98 -19.57 -24.51
N GLU A 57 22.11 -20.29 -24.36
CA GLU A 57 22.15 -21.53 -23.58
C GLU A 57 21.85 -21.32 -22.10
N GLN A 58 22.35 -20.22 -21.51
CA GLN A 58 22.04 -19.85 -20.12
C GLN A 58 20.57 -19.46 -19.95
N ILE A 59 20.01 -18.74 -20.92
CA ILE A 59 18.60 -18.35 -20.93
C ILE A 59 17.72 -19.60 -21.01
N GLN A 60 18.05 -20.53 -21.92
CA GLN A 60 17.31 -21.76 -22.11
C GLN A 60 17.35 -22.65 -20.85
N THR A 61 18.52 -22.76 -20.19
CA THR A 61 18.65 -23.51 -18.93
C THR A 61 17.75 -22.95 -17.84
N VAL A 62 17.69 -21.61 -17.70
CA VAL A 62 16.81 -20.97 -16.71
C VAL A 62 15.34 -21.11 -17.10
N ARG A 63 15.02 -21.07 -18.40
CA ARG A 63 13.65 -21.27 -18.90
C ARG A 63 13.11 -22.67 -18.56
N GLU A 64 13.94 -23.71 -18.76
CA GLU A 64 13.63 -25.08 -18.36
C GLU A 64 13.46 -25.22 -16.85
N GLN A 65 14.37 -24.63 -16.06
CA GLN A 65 14.27 -24.66 -14.59
C GLN A 65 13.00 -23.99 -14.06
N LEU A 66 12.51 -22.97 -14.75
CA LEU A 66 11.29 -22.26 -14.37
C LEU A 66 10.02 -22.89 -14.98
N GLY A 67 10.16 -23.96 -15.78
CA GLY A 67 9.03 -24.60 -16.44
C GLY A 67 8.30 -23.70 -17.45
N LEU A 68 9.00 -22.71 -18.05
CA LEU A 68 8.38 -21.74 -18.94
C LEU A 68 8.06 -22.32 -20.32
N ASP A 69 8.65 -23.47 -20.66
CA ASP A 69 8.40 -24.19 -21.92
C ASP A 69 7.11 -25.03 -21.87
N ALA A 70 6.51 -25.19 -20.68
CA ALA A 70 5.25 -25.91 -20.55
C ALA A 70 4.09 -25.14 -21.22
N PRO A 71 3.07 -25.85 -21.74
CA PRO A 71 1.87 -25.24 -22.32
C PRO A 71 1.19 -24.27 -21.36
N PHE A 72 0.58 -23.22 -21.91
CA PHE A 72 -0.09 -22.16 -21.13
C PHE A 72 -1.04 -22.70 -20.05
N HIS A 73 -1.84 -23.70 -20.38
CA HIS A 73 -2.83 -24.27 -19.45
C HIS A 73 -2.18 -25.01 -18.27
N GLU A 74 -1.07 -25.70 -18.48
CA GLU A 74 -0.32 -26.37 -17.42
C GLU A 74 0.30 -25.35 -16.46
N ARG A 75 0.98 -24.34 -17.00
CA ARG A 75 1.54 -23.23 -16.22
C ARG A 75 0.48 -22.49 -15.40
N TYR A 76 -0.71 -22.27 -15.99
CA TYR A 76 -1.83 -21.64 -15.29
C TYR A 76 -2.35 -22.50 -14.13
N ILE A 77 -2.54 -23.81 -14.36
CA ILE A 77 -3.01 -24.73 -13.32
C ILE A 77 -2.00 -24.80 -12.16
N ASP A 78 -0.72 -24.87 -12.46
CA ASP A 78 0.34 -24.96 -11.45
C ASP A 78 0.47 -23.65 -10.67
N TYR A 79 0.31 -22.51 -11.36
CA TYR A 79 0.25 -21.20 -10.70
C TYR A 79 -0.92 -21.09 -9.72
N ILE A 80 -2.13 -21.48 -10.14
CA ILE A 80 -3.32 -21.47 -9.27
C ILE A 80 -3.15 -22.44 -8.09
N LYS A 81 -2.62 -23.64 -8.31
CA LYS A 81 -2.32 -24.59 -7.23
C LYS A 81 -1.32 -24.02 -6.24
N GLY A 82 -0.22 -23.43 -6.73
CA GLY A 82 0.78 -22.77 -5.90
C GLY A 82 0.14 -21.70 -5.01
N VAL A 83 -0.61 -20.76 -5.59
CA VAL A 83 -1.32 -19.73 -4.82
C VAL A 83 -2.26 -20.34 -3.78
N ALA A 84 -3.02 -21.39 -4.14
CA ALA A 84 -3.96 -22.05 -3.22
C ALA A 84 -3.27 -22.76 -2.06
N THR A 85 -2.04 -23.24 -2.24
CA THR A 85 -1.22 -23.90 -1.21
C THR A 85 -0.30 -22.94 -0.44
N GLY A 86 -0.30 -21.63 -0.83
CA GLY A 86 0.54 -20.61 -0.21
C GLY A 86 1.95 -20.53 -0.81
N ASP A 87 2.23 -21.28 -1.87
CA ASP A 87 3.45 -21.11 -2.66
C ASP A 87 3.24 -20.00 -3.70
N LEU A 88 3.77 -18.82 -3.41
CA LEU A 88 3.70 -17.65 -4.30
C LEU A 88 4.88 -17.59 -5.29
N GLY A 89 5.71 -18.63 -5.32
CA GLY A 89 6.90 -18.70 -6.15
C GLY A 89 8.03 -17.78 -5.68
N THR A 90 8.95 -17.51 -6.60
CA THR A 90 10.14 -16.67 -6.35
C THR A 90 10.05 -15.35 -7.10
N ALA A 91 10.47 -14.27 -6.45
CA ALA A 91 10.52 -12.95 -7.07
C ALA A 91 11.65 -12.86 -8.10
N ILE A 92 11.34 -12.38 -9.30
CA ILE A 92 12.32 -12.22 -10.39
C ILE A 92 13.42 -11.22 -10.01
N THR A 93 13.10 -10.25 -9.14
CA THR A 93 14.00 -9.15 -8.78
C THR A 93 15.15 -9.58 -7.88
N ASN A 94 14.94 -10.45 -6.90
CA ASN A 94 15.95 -10.84 -5.90
C ASN A 94 16.09 -12.35 -5.71
N ARG A 95 15.35 -13.17 -6.46
CA ARG A 95 15.32 -14.64 -6.39
C ARG A 95 14.95 -15.21 -5.02
N GLN A 96 14.34 -14.41 -4.16
CA GLN A 96 13.84 -14.88 -2.87
C GLN A 96 12.38 -15.32 -3.00
N PRO A 97 11.92 -16.26 -2.15
CA PRO A 97 10.51 -16.59 -2.08
C PRO A 97 9.66 -15.35 -1.84
N VAL A 98 8.59 -15.17 -2.61
CA VAL A 98 7.69 -14.00 -2.49
C VAL A 98 7.14 -13.88 -1.08
N ILE A 99 6.84 -15.01 -0.43
CA ILE A 99 6.31 -15.04 0.94
C ILE A 99 7.31 -14.47 1.97
N GLU A 100 8.61 -14.65 1.76
CA GLU A 100 9.65 -14.06 2.64
C GLU A 100 9.72 -12.55 2.45
N ASN A 101 9.75 -12.08 1.19
CA ASN A 101 9.70 -10.64 0.91
C ASN A 101 8.47 -9.96 1.55
N ILE A 102 7.31 -10.65 1.54
CA ILE A 102 6.10 -10.14 2.19
C ILE A 102 6.26 -10.11 3.71
N LYS A 103 6.79 -11.19 4.31
CA LYS A 103 7.02 -11.26 5.76
C LYS A 103 7.97 -10.18 6.26
N ASP A 104 8.98 -9.85 5.49
CA ASP A 104 9.96 -8.80 5.83
C ASP A 104 9.38 -7.39 5.65
N ALA A 105 8.60 -7.15 4.60
CA ALA A 105 8.03 -5.85 4.31
C ALA A 105 6.78 -5.52 5.16
N LEU A 106 5.99 -6.54 5.51
CA LEU A 106 4.70 -6.37 6.18
C LEU A 106 4.80 -5.68 7.55
N PRO A 107 5.71 -6.04 8.45
CA PRO A 107 5.85 -5.38 9.76
C PRO A 107 6.18 -3.89 9.64
N VAL A 108 7.08 -3.53 8.73
CA VAL A 108 7.47 -2.14 8.46
C VAL A 108 6.27 -1.35 7.94
N THR A 109 5.57 -1.91 6.96
CA THR A 109 4.37 -1.29 6.37
C THR A 109 3.26 -1.11 7.40
N CYS A 110 2.97 -2.13 8.20
CA CYS A 110 1.96 -2.06 9.27
C CYS A 110 2.33 -1.00 10.32
N THR A 111 3.58 -0.96 10.76
CA THR A 111 4.05 0.05 11.72
C THR A 111 3.89 1.46 11.16
N MET A 112 4.29 1.68 9.91
CA MET A 112 4.16 2.97 9.25
C MET A 112 2.70 3.42 9.12
N ILE A 113 1.79 2.50 8.77
CA ILE A 113 0.35 2.78 8.67
C ILE A 113 -0.22 3.13 10.05
N ILE A 114 0.11 2.37 11.09
CA ILE A 114 -0.35 2.63 12.46
C ILE A 114 0.11 4.01 12.93
N MET A 115 1.38 4.35 12.69
CA MET A 115 1.91 5.68 13.01
C MET A 115 1.19 6.78 12.23
N ALA A 116 0.99 6.60 10.92
CA ALA A 116 0.26 7.57 10.09
C ALA A 116 -1.18 7.76 10.60
N MET A 117 -1.88 6.67 10.96
CA MET A 117 -3.23 6.75 11.55
C MET A 117 -3.23 7.50 12.88
N ALA A 118 -2.24 7.30 13.74
CA ALA A 118 -2.12 8.03 14.99
C ALA A 118 -1.98 9.55 14.73
N TRP A 119 -1.15 9.95 13.78
CA TRP A 119 -1.03 11.34 13.34
C TRP A 119 -2.34 11.88 12.78
N VAL A 120 -3.02 11.10 11.93
CA VAL A 120 -4.31 11.50 11.34
C VAL A 120 -5.35 11.76 12.44
N ILE A 121 -5.52 10.84 13.36
CA ILE A 121 -6.51 11.00 14.45
C ILE A 121 -6.18 12.22 15.30
N LEU A 122 -4.93 12.29 15.77
CA LEU A 122 -4.46 13.37 16.66
C LEU A 122 -4.68 14.74 16.02
N PHE A 123 -4.11 14.98 14.85
CA PHE A 123 -4.17 16.30 14.21
C PHE A 123 -5.53 16.65 13.65
N THR A 124 -6.29 15.67 13.13
CA THR A 124 -7.66 15.91 12.67
C THR A 124 -8.55 16.41 13.81
N VAL A 125 -8.51 15.76 14.97
CA VAL A 125 -9.32 16.15 16.12
C VAL A 125 -8.91 17.54 16.61
N ILE A 126 -7.60 17.79 16.82
CA ILE A 126 -7.10 19.07 17.30
C ILE A 126 -7.46 20.22 16.35
N LEU A 127 -7.14 20.07 15.05
CA LEU A 127 -7.37 21.13 14.07
C LEU A 127 -8.86 21.40 13.85
N SER A 128 -9.70 20.34 13.82
CA SER A 128 -11.15 20.50 13.69
C SER A 128 -11.74 21.19 14.92
N ALA A 129 -11.34 20.80 16.13
CA ALA A 129 -11.83 21.40 17.36
C ALA A 129 -11.48 22.90 17.43
N ILE A 130 -10.23 23.26 17.15
CA ILE A 130 -9.80 24.69 17.13
C ILE A 130 -10.58 25.46 16.06
N SER A 131 -10.76 24.90 14.87
CA SER A 131 -11.51 25.54 13.77
C SER A 131 -12.99 25.73 14.10
N VAL A 132 -13.62 24.82 14.84
CA VAL A 132 -15.01 24.94 15.30
C VAL A 132 -15.15 26.00 16.38
N ILE A 133 -14.29 25.96 17.42
CA ILE A 133 -14.32 26.89 18.56
C ILE A 133 -14.09 28.35 18.06
N ARG A 134 -13.16 28.53 17.12
CA ARG A 134 -12.83 29.85 16.55
C ARG A 134 -13.38 30.03 15.14
N LYS A 135 -14.62 29.63 14.94
CA LYS A 135 -15.33 29.71 13.65
C LYS A 135 -15.21 31.10 13.03
N ASN A 136 -14.86 31.15 11.74
CA ASN A 136 -14.62 32.37 10.94
C ASN A 136 -13.50 33.28 11.48
N GLY A 137 -12.74 32.85 12.46
CA GLY A 137 -11.54 33.55 12.94
C GLY A 137 -10.31 33.29 12.07
N ILE A 138 -9.21 33.93 12.39
CA ILE A 138 -7.93 33.80 11.67
C ILE A 138 -7.48 32.33 11.66
N PHE A 139 -7.58 31.64 12.77
CA PHE A 139 -7.18 30.22 12.91
C PHE A 139 -7.97 29.29 11.96
N ASP A 140 -9.28 29.49 11.88
CA ASP A 140 -10.14 28.74 10.99
C ASP A 140 -9.79 28.99 9.51
N ASN A 141 -9.54 30.25 9.15
CA ASN A 141 -9.16 30.61 7.80
C ASN A 141 -7.79 30.04 7.41
N VAL A 142 -6.81 30.15 8.28
CA VAL A 142 -5.47 29.56 8.07
C VAL A 142 -5.55 28.05 7.94
N THR A 143 -6.27 27.37 8.84
CA THR A 143 -6.46 25.91 8.74
C THR A 143 -7.07 25.49 7.41
N ARG A 144 -8.08 26.24 6.92
CA ARG A 144 -8.69 25.95 5.61
C ARG A 144 -7.69 26.10 4.46
N ILE A 145 -6.89 27.17 4.47
CA ILE A 145 -5.88 27.41 3.42
C ILE A 145 -4.80 26.33 3.47
N VAL A 146 -4.27 26.02 4.65
CA VAL A 146 -3.26 24.99 4.85
C VAL A 146 -3.78 23.61 4.42
N CYS A 147 -5.04 23.28 4.75
CA CYS A 147 -5.63 22.02 4.31
C CYS A 147 -5.80 21.97 2.77
N ILE A 148 -6.14 23.07 2.10
CA ILE A 148 -6.21 23.07 0.64
C ILE A 148 -4.83 22.82 0.05
N ILE A 149 -3.80 23.50 0.53
CA ILE A 149 -2.42 23.31 0.08
C ILE A 149 -1.97 21.86 0.35
N GLY A 150 -2.21 21.36 1.56
CA GLY A 150 -1.79 20.01 1.96
C GLY A 150 -2.45 18.87 1.16
N ILE A 151 -3.65 19.10 0.59
CA ILE A 151 -4.28 18.14 -0.32
C ILE A 151 -3.64 18.18 -1.70
N CYS A 152 -3.21 19.35 -2.15
CA CYS A 152 -2.61 19.53 -3.48
C CYS A 152 -1.16 19.03 -3.54
N VAL A 153 -0.47 18.94 -2.40
CA VAL A 153 0.93 18.51 -2.34
C VAL A 153 1.02 16.98 -2.41
N PRO A 154 1.76 16.43 -3.39
CA PRO A 154 1.98 14.99 -3.46
C PRO A 154 2.76 14.50 -2.23
N SER A 155 2.31 13.38 -1.62
CA SER A 155 2.93 12.84 -0.40
C SER A 155 4.40 12.48 -0.57
N PHE A 156 4.82 11.97 -1.73
CA PHE A 156 6.22 11.67 -2.01
C PHE A 156 7.09 12.93 -2.03
N TRP A 157 6.59 14.03 -2.58
CA TRP A 157 7.30 15.32 -2.62
C TRP A 157 7.45 15.90 -1.21
N LEU A 158 6.37 15.82 -0.40
CA LEU A 158 6.43 16.19 1.01
C LEU A 158 7.45 15.34 1.78
N ALA A 159 7.50 14.01 1.51
CA ALA A 159 8.48 13.13 2.12
C ALA A 159 9.91 13.55 1.78
N LEU A 160 10.19 13.92 0.52
CA LEU A 160 11.50 14.40 0.09
C LEU A 160 11.89 15.70 0.79
N ILE A 161 10.96 16.66 0.93
CA ILE A 161 11.20 17.91 1.65
C ILE A 161 11.51 17.63 3.13
N LEU A 162 10.71 16.80 3.79
CA LEU A 162 10.92 16.44 5.18
C LEU A 162 12.26 15.73 5.38
N LEU A 163 12.61 14.80 4.48
CA LEU A 163 13.89 14.10 4.52
C LEU A 163 15.06 15.09 4.35
N THR A 164 14.98 15.96 3.34
CA THR A 164 16.02 16.98 3.11
C THR A 164 16.17 17.91 4.29
N ALA A 165 15.06 18.39 4.86
CA ALA A 165 15.09 19.31 5.99
C ALA A 165 15.62 18.66 7.27
N PHE A 166 15.13 17.47 7.62
CA PHE A 166 15.33 16.86 8.95
C PHE A 166 16.30 15.68 8.99
N ALA A 167 16.78 15.20 7.85
CA ALA A 167 17.77 14.14 7.79
C ALA A 167 19.08 14.62 7.13
N VAL A 168 19.02 15.57 6.18
CA VAL A 168 20.22 16.09 5.49
C VAL A 168 20.68 17.39 6.13
N ASN A 169 19.82 18.43 6.19
CA ASN A 169 20.22 19.76 6.67
C ASN A 169 20.29 19.82 8.19
N ILE A 170 19.33 19.21 8.89
CA ILE A 170 19.27 19.14 10.34
C ILE A 170 19.24 17.65 10.68
N PRO A 171 20.39 16.97 10.92
CA PRO A 171 20.48 15.51 10.99
C PRO A 171 19.87 14.94 12.29
N ILE A 172 18.57 15.15 12.49
CA ILE A 172 17.79 14.57 13.60
C ILE A 172 17.38 13.15 13.26
N PHE A 173 17.08 12.88 11.98
CA PHE A 173 16.65 11.57 11.47
C PHE A 173 17.71 10.99 10.53
N SER A 174 17.67 9.66 10.32
CA SER A 174 18.53 8.98 9.35
C SER A 174 17.97 9.09 7.94
N VAL A 175 18.83 9.26 6.94
CA VAL A 175 18.48 9.15 5.52
C VAL A 175 18.24 7.70 5.14
N ILE A 176 18.96 6.77 5.80
CA ILE A 176 18.88 5.34 5.51
C ILE A 176 17.82 4.73 6.42
N ALA A 177 16.87 4.01 5.83
CA ALA A 177 15.88 3.25 6.57
C ALA A 177 16.57 2.03 7.23
N ASP A 178 16.78 2.10 8.53
CA ASP A 178 17.36 1.04 9.36
C ASP A 178 16.29 0.12 10.00
N GLY A 179 15.04 0.30 9.62
CA GLY A 179 13.89 -0.42 10.19
C GLY A 179 13.46 0.06 11.57
N SER A 180 14.15 1.05 12.15
CA SER A 180 13.77 1.61 13.44
C SER A 180 12.49 2.46 13.35
N ILE A 181 11.77 2.56 14.46
CA ILE A 181 10.59 3.45 14.56
C ILE A 181 10.97 4.89 14.20
N LYS A 182 12.18 5.32 14.54
CA LYS A 182 12.67 6.66 14.24
C LYS A 182 12.76 6.94 12.76
N SER A 183 13.18 5.95 11.93
CA SER A 183 13.27 6.09 10.48
C SER A 183 11.90 6.14 9.79
N LEU A 184 10.83 5.68 10.47
CA LEU A 184 9.47 5.66 9.94
C LEU A 184 8.66 6.93 10.26
N ILE A 185 9.17 7.81 11.14
CA ILE A 185 8.44 9.03 11.56
C ILE A 185 8.18 9.96 10.36
N LEU A 186 9.22 10.35 9.63
CA LEU A 186 9.07 11.28 8.51
C LEU A 186 8.17 10.74 7.39
N PRO A 187 8.34 9.48 6.92
CA PRO A 187 7.42 8.89 5.95
C PRO A 187 5.98 8.81 6.45
N SER A 188 5.75 8.45 7.72
CA SER A 188 4.40 8.38 8.29
C SER A 188 3.70 9.74 8.35
N ILE A 189 4.44 10.81 8.67
CA ILE A 189 3.93 12.18 8.63
C ILE A 189 3.57 12.58 7.20
N ALA A 190 4.46 12.31 6.25
CA ALA A 190 4.20 12.64 4.84
C ALA A 190 2.95 11.95 4.30
N MET A 191 2.71 10.70 4.68
CA MET A 191 1.48 9.97 4.34
C MET A 191 0.24 10.52 5.04
N ALA A 192 0.39 10.98 6.28
CA ALA A 192 -0.73 11.45 7.11
C ALA A 192 -1.26 12.82 6.65
N VAL A 193 -0.40 13.74 6.20
CA VAL A 193 -0.76 15.14 5.92
C VAL A 193 -1.96 15.29 4.98
N PRO A 194 -2.02 14.67 3.79
CA PRO A 194 -3.19 14.81 2.91
C PRO A 194 -4.48 14.32 3.56
N ILE A 195 -4.39 13.20 4.32
CA ILE A 195 -5.53 12.59 5.01
C ILE A 195 -6.00 13.47 6.15
N ILE A 196 -5.07 14.04 6.95
CA ILE A 196 -5.37 15.04 7.99
C ILE A 196 -6.15 16.22 7.39
N CYS A 197 -5.68 16.75 6.28
CA CYS A 197 -6.28 17.91 5.61
C CYS A 197 -7.72 17.63 5.13
N ILE A 198 -7.95 16.46 4.52
CA ILE A 198 -9.29 16.04 4.09
C ILE A 198 -10.19 15.83 5.31
N SER A 199 -9.74 15.04 6.28
CA SER A 199 -10.52 14.65 7.45
C SER A 199 -10.86 15.84 8.34
N THR A 200 -9.94 16.79 8.50
CA THR A 200 -10.18 18.04 9.26
C THR A 200 -11.33 18.84 8.66
N ARG A 201 -11.38 18.98 7.35
CA ARG A 201 -12.47 19.70 6.67
C ARG A 201 -13.81 19.01 6.82
N VAL A 202 -13.82 17.68 6.67
CA VAL A 202 -15.04 16.87 6.81
C VAL A 202 -15.55 16.93 8.25
N LEU A 203 -14.69 16.67 9.23
CA LEU A 203 -15.06 16.66 10.64
C LEU A 203 -15.56 18.05 11.11
N ARG A 204 -14.85 19.11 10.71
CA ARG A 204 -15.27 20.50 10.99
C ARG A 204 -16.67 20.76 10.43
N ALA A 205 -16.95 20.38 9.17
CA ALA A 205 -18.25 20.60 8.54
C ALA A 205 -19.36 19.81 9.28
N SER A 206 -19.12 18.56 9.62
CA SER A 206 -20.05 17.71 10.34
C SER A 206 -20.40 18.27 11.72
N VAL A 207 -19.39 18.65 12.51
CA VAL A 207 -19.62 19.22 13.85
C VAL A 207 -20.38 20.55 13.78
N LEU A 208 -20.05 21.43 12.82
CA LEU A 208 -20.79 22.70 12.65
C LEU A 208 -22.25 22.50 12.22
N ASN A 209 -22.56 21.43 11.50
CA ASN A 209 -23.92 21.10 11.13
C ASN A 209 -24.72 20.60 12.32
N GLU A 210 -24.14 19.71 13.14
CA GLU A 210 -24.78 19.22 14.36
C GLU A 210 -25.03 20.35 15.41
N LEU A 211 -24.11 21.31 15.53
CA LEU A 211 -24.28 22.46 16.42
C LEU A 211 -25.37 23.45 15.98
N LYS A 212 -25.90 23.32 14.75
CA LYS A 212 -26.99 24.14 14.24
C LYS A 212 -28.34 23.46 14.30
N SER A 213 -28.35 22.13 14.48
CA SER A 213 -29.54 21.30 14.62
C SER A 213 -30.10 21.40 16.03
#